data_be1aed60130f164645db3a65609ffc12
#
_entry.id   be1aed60130f164645db3a65609ffc12
#
_cell.length_a   1.000
_cell.length_b   1.000
_cell.length_c   1.000
_cell.angle_alpha   90.00
_cell.angle_beta   90.00
_cell.angle_gamma   90.00
#
_symmetry.space_group_name_H-M   'P 1'
#
loop_
_entity.id
_entity.type
_entity.pdbx_description
1 polymer ?
#
loop_
_entity_poly.entity_id
_entity_poly.type
_entity_poly.pdbx_seq_one_letter_code
_entity_poly.pdbx_strand_id
1 'polypeptide(L)'
;MPSFARWASLAAFVFLAGCATSAGPSLILHDARVYTLAWGDPDAEGRPAPDAPFADGQWSPDATAVVVEGDRIAFVGSDAEALAMRGRDTRVVDLDGATVVPGLIESHGHLHEIGEKAEEISLVGVRTEADIADRIREAAAGRHDGEWILGTGW
;
A
#
# COMPACT_ATOMS: atom_id res chain seq x y z
N MET A 1 -5.23 68.53 -53.17
CA MET A 1 -5.48 67.91 -51.85
C MET A 1 -5.41 66.38 -52.03
N PRO A 2 -4.39 65.70 -51.52
CA PRO A 2 -4.26 64.25 -51.75
C PRO A 2 -4.95 63.52 -50.58
N SER A 3 -5.75 62.54 -50.99
CA SER A 3 -6.47 61.59 -50.11
C SER A 3 -5.53 60.54 -49.54
N PHE A 4 -5.46 60.44 -48.21
CA PHE A 4 -4.71 59.38 -47.50
C PHE A 4 -5.58 58.13 -47.39
N ALA A 5 -5.21 57.09 -48.15
CA ALA A 5 -5.75 55.75 -47.97
C ALA A 5 -5.07 55.08 -46.76
N ARG A 6 -5.85 54.78 -45.73
CA ARG A 6 -5.39 54.07 -44.51
C ARG A 6 -5.47 52.54 -44.83
N TRP A 7 -4.31 51.90 -44.91
CA TRP A 7 -4.22 50.45 -44.96
C TRP A 7 -4.39 49.89 -43.53
N ALA A 8 -5.44 49.18 -43.29
CA ALA A 8 -5.63 48.43 -42.06
C ALA A 8 -5.07 47.02 -42.25
N SER A 9 -3.91 46.78 -41.68
CA SER A 9 -3.35 45.41 -41.64
C SER A 9 -4.10 44.59 -40.60
N LEU A 10 -4.84 43.61 -41.07
CA LEU A 10 -5.50 42.61 -40.20
C LEU A 10 -4.47 41.53 -39.88
N ALA A 11 -3.89 41.59 -38.68
CA ALA A 11 -3.06 40.52 -38.16
C ALA A 11 -3.94 39.40 -37.67
N ALA A 12 -4.01 38.30 -38.43
CA ALA A 12 -4.68 37.06 -38.00
C ALA A 12 -3.80 36.35 -36.96
N PHE A 13 -4.16 36.45 -35.71
CA PHE A 13 -3.59 35.59 -34.64
C PHE A 13 -4.15 34.17 -34.79
N VAL A 14 -3.35 33.28 -35.35
CA VAL A 14 -3.63 31.84 -35.33
C VAL A 14 -3.28 31.35 -33.94
N PHE A 15 -4.32 31.14 -33.08
CA PHE A 15 -4.17 30.40 -31.86
C PHE A 15 -3.97 28.92 -32.22
N LEU A 16 -2.73 28.48 -32.23
CA LEU A 16 -2.39 27.07 -32.15
C LEU A 16 -2.79 26.60 -30.73
N ALA A 17 -4.00 26.12 -30.57
CA ALA A 17 -4.39 25.31 -29.42
C ALA A 17 -3.55 24.02 -29.52
N GLY A 18 -2.38 24.03 -28.90
CA GLY A 18 -1.63 22.81 -28.67
C GLY A 18 -2.50 21.90 -27.81
N CYS A 19 -3.02 20.83 -28.39
CA CYS A 19 -3.51 19.71 -27.60
C CYS A 19 -2.30 19.22 -26.78
N ALA A 20 -2.17 19.71 -25.56
CA ALA A 20 -1.36 19.03 -24.56
C ALA A 20 -2.03 17.67 -24.36
N THR A 21 -1.54 16.65 -25.08
CA THR A 21 -1.89 15.27 -24.78
C THR A 21 -1.41 15.04 -23.35
N SER A 22 -2.34 15.03 -22.40
CA SER A 22 -2.04 14.61 -21.03
C SER A 22 -1.32 13.27 -21.13
N ALA A 23 -0.14 13.20 -20.56
CA ALA A 23 0.66 11.96 -20.55
C ALA A 23 -0.11 10.81 -19.84
N GLY A 24 -1.21 11.13 -19.20
CA GLY A 24 -2.01 10.23 -18.38
C GLY A 24 -1.31 9.93 -17.05
N PRO A 25 -1.93 9.12 -16.20
CA PRO A 25 -1.32 8.66 -14.96
C PRO A 25 -0.08 7.81 -15.24
N SER A 26 0.85 7.79 -14.29
CA SER A 26 2.10 7.02 -14.40
C SER A 26 1.87 5.51 -14.29
N LEU A 27 0.87 5.09 -13.47
CA LEU A 27 0.60 3.69 -13.18
C LEU A 27 -0.89 3.48 -12.93
N ILE A 28 -1.41 2.37 -13.46
CA ILE A 28 -2.72 1.81 -13.13
C ILE A 28 -2.51 0.40 -12.64
N LEU A 29 -2.98 0.11 -11.44
CA LEU A 29 -3.13 -1.23 -10.88
C LEU A 29 -4.60 -1.63 -11.03
N HIS A 30 -4.90 -2.80 -11.57
CA HIS A 30 -6.27 -3.28 -11.76
C HIS A 30 -6.39 -4.76 -11.45
N ASP A 31 -7.61 -5.28 -11.48
CA ASP A 31 -7.95 -6.65 -11.05
C ASP A 31 -7.40 -6.94 -9.64
N ALA A 32 -7.68 -6.04 -8.71
CA ALA A 32 -7.25 -6.10 -7.32
C ALA A 32 -8.43 -6.23 -6.37
N ARG A 33 -8.15 -6.64 -5.14
CA ARG A 33 -9.05 -6.53 -3.99
C ARG A 33 -8.54 -5.40 -3.10
N VAL A 34 -9.01 -4.17 -3.37
CA VAL A 34 -8.54 -2.97 -2.66
C VAL A 34 -9.39 -2.74 -1.41
N TYR A 35 -8.74 -2.61 -0.27
CA TYR A 35 -9.33 -2.20 1.01
C TYR A 35 -8.74 -0.85 1.38
N THR A 36 -9.53 0.21 1.31
CA THR A 36 -9.05 1.59 1.52
C THR A 36 -8.78 1.91 2.98
N LEU A 37 -9.36 1.16 3.90
CA LEU A 37 -9.38 1.44 5.35
C LEU A 37 -9.91 2.86 5.66
N ALA A 38 -10.76 3.42 4.79
CA ALA A 38 -11.29 4.77 4.91
C ALA A 38 -12.62 4.83 5.70
N TRP A 39 -12.97 3.76 6.39
CA TRP A 39 -14.11 3.68 7.30
C TRP A 39 -13.72 3.97 8.75
N GLY A 40 -14.72 4.05 9.64
CA GLY A 40 -14.52 4.32 11.06
C GLY A 40 -13.76 3.22 11.80
N ASP A 41 -13.26 3.57 12.98
CA ASP A 41 -12.60 2.62 13.87
C ASP A 41 -13.59 1.56 14.40
N PRO A 42 -13.12 0.34 14.71
CA PRO A 42 -13.92 -0.66 15.36
C PRO A 42 -14.35 -0.19 16.77
N ASP A 43 -15.46 -0.73 17.28
CA ASP A 43 -15.89 -0.44 18.64
C ASP A 43 -14.98 -1.09 19.70
N ALA A 44 -15.30 -0.84 20.98
CA ALA A 44 -14.52 -1.35 22.12
C ALA A 44 -14.46 -2.88 22.19
N GLU A 45 -15.40 -3.56 21.57
CA GLU A 45 -15.47 -5.03 21.47
C GLU A 45 -14.81 -5.55 20.19
N GLY A 46 -14.23 -4.67 19.35
CA GLY A 46 -13.55 -5.02 18.11
C GLY A 46 -14.48 -5.30 16.93
N ARG A 47 -15.76 -4.91 17.03
CA ARG A 47 -16.71 -5.06 15.91
C ARG A 47 -16.45 -3.97 14.88
N PRO A 48 -16.51 -4.31 13.57
CA PRO A 48 -16.34 -3.33 12.51
C PRO A 48 -17.30 -2.14 12.62
N ALA A 49 -16.83 -0.96 12.22
CA ALA A 49 -17.68 0.24 12.17
C ALA A 49 -18.88 0.03 11.24
N PRO A 50 -19.99 0.77 11.46
CA PRO A 50 -21.21 0.62 10.64
C PRO A 50 -21.01 0.95 9.14
N ASP A 51 -20.00 1.74 8.82
CA ASP A 51 -19.62 2.15 7.46
C ASP A 51 -18.51 1.26 6.86
N ALA A 52 -18.01 0.28 7.63
CA ALA A 52 -17.04 -0.67 7.13
C ALA A 52 -17.69 -1.65 6.13
N PRO A 53 -16.98 -2.07 5.07
CA PRO A 53 -17.49 -3.00 4.07
C PRO A 53 -17.47 -4.45 4.62
N PHE A 54 -18.18 -4.67 5.73
CA PHE A 54 -18.27 -5.94 6.42
C PHE A 54 -19.73 -6.35 6.56
N ALA A 55 -20.11 -7.48 5.95
CA ALA A 55 -21.46 -8.04 6.04
C ALA A 55 -21.39 -9.56 6.11
N ASP A 56 -22.31 -10.17 6.83
CA ASP A 56 -22.44 -11.63 6.98
C ASP A 56 -21.14 -12.34 7.42
N GLY A 57 -20.35 -11.66 8.27
CA GLY A 57 -19.08 -12.18 8.78
C GLY A 57 -17.92 -12.10 7.79
N GLN A 58 -18.06 -11.38 6.68
CA GLN A 58 -17.03 -11.27 5.63
C GLN A 58 -16.73 -9.82 5.26
N TRP A 59 -15.46 -9.57 4.93
CA TRP A 59 -14.99 -8.32 4.36
C TRP A 59 -15.12 -8.33 2.85
N SER A 60 -15.58 -7.23 2.26
CA SER A 60 -15.61 -7.01 0.83
C SER A 60 -14.65 -5.90 0.44
N PRO A 61 -13.96 -5.98 -0.71
CA PRO A 61 -13.11 -4.88 -1.17
C PRO A 61 -13.96 -3.66 -1.54
N ASP A 62 -13.43 -2.45 -1.27
CA ASP A 62 -14.08 -1.18 -1.61
C ASP A 62 -13.92 -0.84 -3.09
N ALA A 63 -12.84 -1.32 -3.71
CA ALA A 63 -12.47 -1.02 -5.07
C ALA A 63 -11.69 -2.19 -5.70
N THR A 64 -11.48 -2.09 -7.02
CA THR A 64 -10.72 -3.10 -7.78
C THR A 64 -9.49 -2.51 -8.45
N ALA A 65 -9.34 -1.18 -8.45
CA ALA A 65 -8.22 -0.51 -9.09
C ALA A 65 -7.70 0.69 -8.32
N VAL A 66 -6.41 0.98 -8.54
CA VAL A 66 -5.71 2.16 -8.04
C VAL A 66 -4.96 2.82 -9.18
N VAL A 67 -5.10 4.15 -9.31
CA VAL A 67 -4.38 4.97 -10.29
C VAL A 67 -3.40 5.88 -9.57
N VAL A 68 -2.16 5.89 -10.05
CA VAL A 68 -1.08 6.71 -9.49
C VAL A 68 -0.61 7.73 -10.52
N GLU A 69 -0.49 8.98 -10.09
CA GLU A 69 0.09 10.08 -10.86
C GLU A 69 1.26 10.68 -10.07
N GLY A 70 2.46 10.52 -10.62
CA GLY A 70 3.68 10.91 -9.93
C GLY A 70 3.88 10.14 -8.62
N ASP A 71 3.81 10.86 -7.50
CA ASP A 71 3.97 10.33 -6.13
C ASP A 71 2.64 10.22 -5.35
N ARG A 72 1.51 10.36 -6.05
CA ARG A 72 0.19 10.40 -5.42
C ARG A 72 -0.77 9.37 -6.00
N ILE A 73 -1.66 8.89 -5.14
CA ILE A 73 -2.85 8.15 -5.58
C ILE A 73 -3.84 9.19 -6.12
N ALA A 74 -4.14 9.09 -7.42
CA ALA A 74 -5.04 10.00 -8.12
C ALA A 74 -6.49 9.49 -8.14
N PHE A 75 -6.68 8.16 -8.09
CA PHE A 75 -8.01 7.56 -8.10
C PHE A 75 -7.97 6.16 -7.46
N VAL A 76 -9.07 5.80 -6.80
CA VAL A 76 -9.36 4.45 -6.31
C VAL A 76 -10.81 4.15 -6.66
N GLY A 77 -11.08 3.03 -7.35
CA GLY A 77 -12.42 2.69 -7.79
C GLY A 77 -12.46 1.42 -8.62
N SER A 78 -13.32 1.38 -9.64
CA SER A 78 -13.46 0.20 -10.52
C SER A 78 -12.35 0.14 -11.57
N ASP A 79 -12.07 -1.06 -12.07
CA ASP A 79 -11.16 -1.31 -13.19
C ASP A 79 -11.57 -0.52 -14.43
N ALA A 80 -12.88 -0.48 -14.73
CA ALA A 80 -13.37 0.19 -15.90
C ALA A 80 -13.09 1.70 -15.90
N GLU A 81 -13.27 2.35 -14.75
CA GLU A 81 -12.98 3.78 -14.56
C GLU A 81 -11.48 4.04 -14.61
N ALA A 82 -10.70 3.23 -13.92
CA ALA A 82 -9.24 3.35 -13.88
C ALA A 82 -8.62 3.18 -15.27
N LEU A 83 -9.02 2.14 -16.01
CA LEU A 83 -8.52 1.86 -17.35
C LEU A 83 -8.92 2.93 -18.38
N ALA A 84 -10.07 3.59 -18.20
CA ALA A 84 -10.48 4.73 -19.03
C ALA A 84 -9.55 5.96 -18.89
N MET A 85 -8.79 6.04 -17.79
CA MET A 85 -7.81 7.11 -17.54
C MET A 85 -6.45 6.85 -18.20
N ARG A 86 -6.27 5.68 -18.81
CA ARG A 86 -4.99 5.29 -19.43
C ARG A 86 -4.53 6.27 -20.49
N GLY A 87 -3.33 6.79 -20.33
CA GLY A 87 -2.62 7.56 -21.36
C GLY A 87 -1.63 6.69 -22.13
N ARG A 88 -0.92 7.33 -23.06
CA ARG A 88 0.05 6.63 -23.93
C ARG A 88 1.22 6.02 -23.14
N ASP A 89 1.67 6.71 -22.11
CA ASP A 89 2.87 6.36 -21.34
C ASP A 89 2.51 5.70 -19.99
N THR A 90 1.22 5.41 -19.76
CA THR A 90 0.72 4.78 -18.54
C THR A 90 1.14 3.31 -18.48
N ARG A 91 1.85 2.94 -17.42
CA ARG A 91 2.08 1.53 -17.07
C ARG A 91 0.79 0.93 -16.50
N VAL A 92 0.34 -0.17 -17.05
CA VAL A 92 -0.82 -0.92 -16.54
C VAL A 92 -0.35 -2.26 -15.99
N VAL A 93 -0.76 -2.59 -14.78
CA VAL A 93 -0.39 -3.83 -14.08
C VAL A 93 -1.67 -4.53 -13.64
N ASP A 94 -1.82 -5.75 -14.11
CA ASP A 94 -2.83 -6.69 -13.65
C ASP A 94 -2.33 -7.35 -12.36
N LEU A 95 -3.15 -7.32 -11.30
CA LEU A 95 -2.80 -7.87 -9.99
C LEU A 95 -3.38 -9.26 -9.73
N ASP A 96 -4.13 -9.82 -10.68
CA ASP A 96 -4.69 -11.18 -10.61
C ASP A 96 -5.40 -11.46 -9.26
N GLY A 97 -6.27 -10.54 -8.85
CA GLY A 97 -7.03 -10.62 -7.61
C GLY A 97 -6.22 -10.41 -6.32
N ALA A 98 -4.97 -9.93 -6.40
CA ALA A 98 -4.17 -9.66 -5.22
C ALA A 98 -4.81 -8.61 -4.31
N THR A 99 -4.60 -8.74 -3.01
CA THR A 99 -5.09 -7.78 -2.01
C THR A 99 -4.17 -6.56 -1.94
N VAL A 100 -4.78 -5.38 -2.01
CA VAL A 100 -4.11 -4.08 -1.85
C VAL A 100 -4.67 -3.37 -0.63
N VAL A 101 -3.79 -2.93 0.26
CA VAL A 101 -4.10 -2.13 1.44
C VAL A 101 -3.17 -0.92 1.51
N PRO A 102 -3.51 0.16 2.22
CA PRO A 102 -2.57 1.23 2.55
C PRO A 102 -1.34 0.66 3.27
N GLY A 103 -0.20 1.33 3.15
CA GLY A 103 1.01 0.94 3.87
C GLY A 103 0.76 0.89 5.38
N LEU A 104 1.13 -0.21 6.00
CA LEU A 104 0.99 -0.37 7.45
C LEU A 104 2.00 0.54 8.16
N ILE A 105 1.51 1.32 9.13
CA ILE A 105 2.34 2.22 9.94
C ILE A 105 2.23 1.74 11.39
N GLU A 106 3.34 1.26 11.94
CA GLU A 106 3.46 0.94 13.34
C GLU A 106 4.21 2.08 14.05
N SER A 107 3.53 2.78 14.93
CA SER A 107 4.08 3.94 15.64
C SER A 107 4.55 3.63 17.08
N HIS A 108 4.31 2.42 17.57
CA HIS A 108 4.64 2.00 18.93
C HIS A 108 5.32 0.63 18.99
N GLY A 109 5.53 -0.04 17.87
CA GLY A 109 6.13 -1.36 17.80
C GLY A 109 7.64 -1.32 18.14
N HIS A 110 8.06 -2.24 18.99
CA HIS A 110 9.46 -2.48 19.33
C HIS A 110 10.07 -3.47 18.33
N LEU A 111 10.18 -3.05 17.06
CA LEU A 111 10.63 -3.91 15.96
C LEU A 111 11.99 -4.54 16.22
N HIS A 112 12.91 -3.79 16.85
CA HIS A 112 14.24 -4.28 17.24
C HIS A 112 14.12 -5.43 18.25
N GLU A 113 13.32 -5.26 19.32
CA GLU A 113 13.08 -6.30 20.33
C GLU A 113 12.39 -7.53 19.75
N ILE A 114 11.48 -7.35 18.79
CA ILE A 114 10.85 -8.47 18.08
C ILE A 114 11.90 -9.26 17.28
N GLY A 115 12.81 -8.55 16.62
CA GLY A 115 13.93 -9.16 15.91
C GLY A 115 14.87 -9.94 16.83
N GLU A 116 15.26 -9.37 17.95
CA GLU A 116 16.08 -10.03 18.95
C GLU A 116 15.39 -11.29 19.50
N LYS A 117 14.11 -11.18 19.87
CA LYS A 117 13.34 -12.33 20.37
C LYS A 117 13.17 -13.45 19.34
N ALA A 118 13.21 -13.14 18.05
CA ALA A 118 13.14 -14.16 17.00
C ALA A 118 14.42 -15.03 16.93
N GLU A 119 15.54 -14.51 17.42
CA GLU A 119 16.83 -15.22 17.51
C GLU A 119 17.04 -15.93 18.85
N GLU A 120 16.22 -15.58 19.86
CA GLU A 120 16.27 -16.16 21.20
C GLU A 120 15.43 -17.44 21.30
N ILE A 121 15.81 -18.33 22.25
CA ILE A 121 14.93 -19.46 22.57
C ILE A 121 13.78 -19.01 23.50
N SER A 122 12.56 -19.40 23.17
CA SER A 122 11.43 -19.14 24.04
C SER A 122 11.39 -20.14 25.18
N LEU A 123 11.40 -19.64 26.40
CA LEU A 123 11.21 -20.42 27.64
C LEU A 123 9.76 -20.29 28.16
N VAL A 124 8.86 -19.70 27.40
CA VAL A 124 7.44 -19.59 27.76
C VAL A 124 6.85 -20.97 27.97
N GLY A 125 6.17 -21.16 29.11
CA GLY A 125 5.53 -22.40 29.50
C GLY A 125 6.47 -23.47 30.07
N VAL A 126 7.75 -23.19 30.21
CA VAL A 126 8.71 -24.03 30.95
C VAL A 126 8.36 -24.01 32.44
N ARG A 127 8.45 -25.15 33.11
CA ARG A 127 8.04 -25.29 34.51
C ARG A 127 9.14 -25.79 35.43
N THR A 128 10.17 -26.36 34.88
CA THR A 128 11.30 -26.94 35.66
C THR A 128 12.65 -26.58 35.05
N GLU A 129 13.69 -26.61 35.86
CA GLU A 129 15.07 -26.42 35.38
C GLU A 129 15.49 -27.50 34.36
N ALA A 130 14.92 -28.69 34.47
CA ALA A 130 15.19 -29.76 33.51
C ALA A 130 14.65 -29.41 32.12
N ASP A 131 13.45 -28.82 32.06
CA ASP A 131 12.87 -28.36 30.79
C ASP A 131 13.71 -27.24 30.16
N ILE A 132 14.26 -26.31 30.98
CA ILE A 132 15.19 -25.27 30.50
C ILE A 132 16.44 -25.92 29.88
N ALA A 133 17.04 -26.86 30.61
CA ALA A 133 18.23 -27.55 30.15
C ALA A 133 17.98 -28.33 28.82
N ASP A 134 16.80 -28.88 28.66
CA ASP A 134 16.45 -29.59 27.44
C ASP A 134 16.31 -28.62 26.26
N ARG A 135 15.67 -27.48 26.43
CA ARG A 135 15.58 -26.43 25.39
C ARG A 135 16.94 -25.87 25.00
N ILE A 136 17.82 -25.65 26.00
CA ILE A 136 19.17 -25.19 25.72
C ILE A 136 19.97 -26.24 24.95
N ARG A 137 19.85 -27.53 25.29
CA ARG A 137 20.52 -28.61 24.55
C ARG A 137 20.05 -28.73 23.10
N GLU A 138 18.75 -28.59 22.88
CA GLU A 138 18.19 -28.58 21.54
C GLU A 138 18.72 -27.40 20.71
N ALA A 139 18.72 -26.20 21.27
CA ALA A 139 19.24 -25.01 20.60
C ALA A 139 20.76 -25.08 20.33
N ALA A 140 21.51 -25.72 21.21
CA ALA A 140 22.96 -25.88 21.07
C ALA A 140 23.34 -26.85 19.94
N ALA A 141 22.49 -27.78 19.60
CA ALA A 141 22.79 -28.81 18.58
C ALA A 141 23.06 -28.25 17.17
N GLY A 142 22.57 -27.03 16.87
CA GLY A 142 22.77 -26.35 15.59
C GLY A 142 23.77 -25.18 15.62
N ARG A 143 24.50 -24.96 16.74
CA ARG A 143 25.38 -23.82 16.93
C ARG A 143 26.85 -24.23 16.97
N HIS A 144 27.73 -23.25 16.72
CA HIS A 144 29.19 -23.44 16.81
C HIS A 144 29.69 -23.20 18.23
N ASP A 145 30.85 -23.78 18.54
CA ASP A 145 31.51 -23.56 19.83
C ASP A 145 31.81 -22.07 20.05
N GLY A 146 31.39 -21.54 21.22
CA GLY A 146 31.56 -20.14 21.57
C GLY A 146 30.41 -19.21 21.21
N GLU A 147 29.38 -19.68 20.51
CA GLU A 147 28.15 -18.93 20.27
C GLU A 147 27.29 -18.84 21.55
N TRP A 148 26.77 -17.67 21.83
CA TRP A 148 25.83 -17.46 22.93
C TRP A 148 24.43 -17.99 22.55
N ILE A 149 23.76 -18.58 23.52
CA ILE A 149 22.34 -18.92 23.46
C ILE A 149 21.61 -18.00 24.43
N LEU A 150 20.78 -17.14 23.87
CA LEU A 150 19.93 -16.26 24.66
C LEU A 150 18.52 -16.84 24.73
N GLY A 151 17.82 -16.58 25.83
CA GLY A 151 16.46 -17.06 26.00
C GLY A 151 15.66 -16.19 26.93
N THR A 152 14.34 -16.09 26.70
CA THR A 152 13.42 -15.26 27.46
C THR A 152 12.14 -16.01 27.81
N GLY A 153 11.37 -15.48 28.77
CA GLY A 153 9.99 -15.89 29.03
C GLY A 153 9.80 -17.02 30.03
N TRP A 154 10.74 -17.21 30.98
CA TRP A 154 10.58 -18.18 32.07
C TRP A 154 10.08 -17.54 33.35
#